data_6cdd57ce9403140e46176957c1b4771f
#
_entry.id   6cdd57ce9403140e46176957c1b4771f
#
_cell.length_a   1.000
_cell.length_b   1.000
_cell.length_c   1.000
_cell.angle_alpha   90.00
_cell.angle_beta   90.00
_cell.angle_gamma   90.00
#
_symmetry.space_group_name_H-M   'P 1'
#
loop_
_entity.id
_entity.type
_entity.pdbx_description
1 polymer ?
#
loop_
_entity_poly.entity_id
_entity_poly.type
_entity_poly.pdbx_seq_one_letter_code
_entity_poly.pdbx_strand_id
1 'polypeptide(L)'
;MGALVALEFALRHPARCTRLLALNAVFQRCAEQRAAVVERARTLQSEGVAATVEATIARWFGAPVPAHLRETAALTRDILGDVNAQGYARAYGLFATCDAVHADQLALLAMPALFMTGEGDPNSSPAMSQAMAALAPQGSAEIVPGARHMMNLTDAQAVNARLLRFITAAA
;
A
#
# COMPACT_ATOMS: atom_id res chain seq x y z
N MET A 1 -4.68 1.73 -1.23
CA MET A 1 -5.54 2.29 -2.31
C MET A 1 -4.72 3.09 -3.32
N GLY A 2 -3.97 4.11 -2.94
CA GLY A 2 -3.23 4.96 -3.88
C GLY A 2 -2.35 4.22 -4.90
N ALA A 3 -1.68 3.14 -4.50
CA ALA A 3 -0.90 2.32 -5.41
C ALA A 3 -1.74 1.66 -6.53
N LEU A 4 -2.97 1.22 -6.23
CA LEU A 4 -3.89 0.66 -7.23
C LEU A 4 -4.36 1.73 -8.21
N VAL A 5 -4.62 2.95 -7.72
CA VAL A 5 -4.98 4.09 -8.56
C VAL A 5 -3.82 4.49 -9.48
N ALA A 6 -2.58 4.49 -8.95
CA ALA A 6 -1.40 4.81 -9.75
C ALA A 6 -1.15 3.76 -10.86
N LEU A 7 -1.33 2.47 -10.54
CA LEU A 7 -1.27 1.38 -11.52
C LEU A 7 -2.31 1.54 -12.61
N GLU A 8 -3.56 1.76 -12.25
CA GLU A 8 -4.65 2.00 -13.20
C GLU A 8 -4.37 3.19 -14.10
N PHE A 9 -3.88 4.30 -13.53
CA PHE A 9 -3.52 5.49 -14.30
C PHE A 9 -2.39 5.20 -15.30
N ALA A 10 -1.33 4.51 -14.85
CA ALA A 10 -0.19 4.19 -15.70
C ALA A 10 -0.57 3.26 -16.86
N LEU A 11 -1.46 2.31 -16.63
CA LEU A 11 -1.97 1.40 -17.64
C LEU A 11 -2.87 2.11 -18.67
N ARG A 12 -3.75 3.00 -18.19
CA ARG A 12 -4.68 3.74 -19.08
C ARG A 12 -4.02 4.91 -19.82
N HIS A 13 -2.99 5.49 -19.26
CA HIS A 13 -2.36 6.71 -19.77
C HIS A 13 -0.83 6.58 -19.85
N PRO A 14 -0.27 5.55 -20.52
CA PRO A 14 1.17 5.29 -20.52
C PRO A 14 1.99 6.47 -21.06
N ALA A 15 1.49 7.19 -22.06
CA ALA A 15 2.15 8.37 -22.61
C ALA A 15 2.25 9.56 -21.63
N ARG A 16 1.53 9.52 -20.50
CA ARG A 16 1.56 10.53 -19.45
C ARG A 16 2.41 10.12 -18.24
N CYS A 17 2.99 8.93 -18.27
CA CYS A 17 3.76 8.35 -17.18
C CYS A 17 5.18 8.06 -17.67
N THR A 18 6.16 8.75 -17.14
CA THR A 18 7.57 8.47 -17.37
C THR A 18 8.11 7.39 -16.43
N ARG A 19 7.51 7.24 -15.25
CA ARG A 19 7.85 6.26 -14.22
C ARG A 19 6.64 5.96 -13.36
N LEU A 20 6.55 4.74 -12.85
CA LEU A 20 5.53 4.33 -11.88
C LEU A 20 6.18 3.97 -10.54
N LEU A 21 5.61 4.50 -9.48
CA LEU A 21 5.97 4.19 -8.10
C LEU A 21 4.73 3.67 -7.37
N ALA A 22 4.75 2.41 -6.96
CA ALA A 22 3.66 1.76 -6.22
C ALA A 22 4.14 1.36 -4.82
N LEU A 23 3.79 2.19 -3.81
CA LEU A 23 4.13 1.93 -2.42
C LEU A 23 3.05 1.07 -1.75
N ASN A 24 3.47 0.01 -1.06
CA ASN A 24 2.57 -0.88 -0.30
C ASN A 24 1.37 -1.37 -1.15
N ALA A 25 1.64 -1.72 -2.39
CA ALA A 25 0.62 -2.25 -3.29
C ALA A 25 0.21 -3.66 -2.89
N VAL A 26 -1.08 -3.95 -2.96
CA VAL A 26 -1.60 -5.31 -2.77
C VAL A 26 -1.67 -6.03 -4.11
N PHE A 27 -1.43 -7.34 -4.08
CA PHE A 27 -1.46 -8.15 -5.29
C PHE A 27 -1.85 -9.60 -4.97
N GLN A 28 -2.89 -10.10 -5.63
CA GLN A 28 -3.31 -11.52 -5.60
C GLN A 28 -3.27 -12.14 -4.19
N ARG A 29 -4.04 -11.60 -3.24
CA ARG A 29 -4.13 -12.14 -1.88
C ARG A 29 -4.51 -13.61 -1.88
N CYS A 30 -3.94 -14.39 -0.98
CA CYS A 30 -4.41 -15.74 -0.71
C CYS A 30 -5.83 -15.72 -0.09
N ALA A 31 -6.47 -16.87 0.01
CA ALA A 31 -7.85 -16.99 0.49
C ALA A 31 -8.03 -16.41 1.90
N GLU A 32 -7.09 -16.69 2.81
CA GLU A 32 -7.12 -16.20 4.19
C GLU A 32 -6.96 -14.69 4.26
N GLN A 33 -6.01 -14.13 3.50
CA GLN A 33 -5.79 -12.68 3.43
C GLN A 33 -7.01 -11.96 2.86
N ARG A 34 -7.64 -12.53 1.83
CA ARG A 34 -8.86 -12.01 1.23
C ARG A 34 -10.03 -12.04 2.20
N ALA A 35 -10.25 -13.16 2.88
CA ALA A 35 -11.29 -13.29 3.90
C ALA A 35 -11.12 -12.25 5.02
N ALA A 36 -9.89 -12.09 5.52
CA ALA A 36 -9.60 -11.14 6.59
C ALA A 36 -9.82 -9.67 6.17
N VAL A 37 -9.49 -9.28 4.93
CA VAL A 37 -9.72 -7.90 4.48
C VAL A 37 -11.20 -7.64 4.18
N VAL A 38 -11.92 -8.61 3.66
CA VAL A 38 -13.37 -8.51 3.44
C VAL A 38 -14.11 -8.38 4.77
N GLU A 39 -13.72 -9.15 5.79
CA GLU A 39 -14.32 -9.05 7.13
C GLU A 39 -14.07 -7.65 7.74
N ARG A 40 -12.87 -7.11 7.63
CA ARG A 40 -12.60 -5.71 8.03
C ARG A 40 -13.45 -4.69 7.28
N ALA A 41 -13.70 -4.92 6.00
CA ALA A 41 -14.58 -4.04 5.21
C ALA A 41 -16.03 -4.09 5.73
N ARG A 42 -16.51 -5.27 6.13
CA ARG A 42 -17.84 -5.43 6.75
C ARG A 42 -17.94 -4.72 8.09
N THR A 43 -16.94 -4.92 8.96
CA THR A 43 -16.87 -4.21 10.25
C THR A 43 -16.87 -2.69 10.07
N LEU A 44 -16.07 -2.18 9.13
CA LEU A 44 -16.07 -0.74 8.79
C LEU A 44 -17.45 -0.25 8.33
N GLN A 45 -18.16 -1.04 7.57
CA GLN A 45 -19.48 -0.68 7.06
C GLN A 45 -20.56 -0.72 8.14
N SER A 46 -20.51 -1.70 9.07
CA SER A 46 -21.53 -1.91 10.13
C SER A 46 -21.27 -1.08 11.38
N GLU A 47 -20.01 -0.93 11.81
CA GLU A 47 -19.62 -0.35 13.10
C GLU A 47 -18.92 1.01 12.95
N GLY A 48 -18.55 1.36 11.72
CA GLY A 48 -17.87 2.62 11.41
C GLY A 48 -16.36 2.57 11.65
N VAL A 49 -15.71 3.70 11.31
CA VAL A 49 -14.24 3.83 11.36
C VAL A 49 -13.73 3.74 12.80
N ALA A 50 -14.41 4.39 13.75
CA ALA A 50 -13.99 4.45 15.15
C ALA A 50 -13.75 3.07 15.77
N ALA A 51 -14.59 2.10 15.46
CA ALA A 51 -14.46 0.72 15.96
C ALA A 51 -13.20 0.00 15.45
N THR A 52 -12.61 0.46 14.35
CA THR A 52 -11.48 -0.20 13.68
C THR A 52 -10.13 0.51 13.86
N VAL A 53 -10.12 1.71 14.44
CA VAL A 53 -8.92 2.57 14.56
C VAL A 53 -7.80 1.84 15.28
N GLU A 54 -8.00 1.33 16.48
CA GLU A 54 -6.94 0.72 17.29
C GLU A 54 -6.37 -0.54 16.64
N ALA A 55 -7.22 -1.38 16.05
CA ALA A 55 -6.75 -2.55 15.30
C ALA A 55 -5.97 -2.15 14.04
N THR A 56 -6.30 -1.02 13.43
CA THR A 56 -5.57 -0.47 12.28
C THR A 56 -4.22 0.08 12.71
N ILE A 57 -4.13 0.84 13.80
CA ILE A 57 -2.89 1.34 14.37
C ILE A 57 -1.95 0.18 14.72
N ALA A 58 -2.45 -0.84 15.42
CA ALA A 58 -1.68 -2.03 15.77
C ALA A 58 -1.11 -2.74 14.52
N ARG A 59 -1.91 -2.85 13.46
CA ARG A 59 -1.50 -3.49 12.20
C ARG A 59 -0.44 -2.67 11.46
N TRP A 60 -0.56 -1.33 11.45
CA TRP A 60 0.32 -0.47 10.67
C TRP A 60 1.65 -0.14 11.38
N PHE A 61 1.62 0.00 12.70
CA PHE A 61 2.79 0.40 13.50
C PHE A 61 3.36 -0.72 14.35
N GLY A 62 2.59 -1.77 14.62
CA GLY A 62 2.95 -2.86 15.53
C GLY A 62 2.18 -2.80 16.85
N ALA A 63 2.16 -3.92 17.58
CA ALA A 63 1.56 -4.03 18.91
C ALA A 63 2.54 -4.74 19.86
N PRO A 64 3.06 -4.02 20.88
CA PRO A 64 2.81 -2.60 21.18
C PRO A 64 3.45 -1.67 20.14
N VAL A 65 2.90 -0.45 19.99
CA VAL A 65 3.52 0.59 19.14
C VAL A 65 4.88 0.96 19.73
N PRO A 66 5.96 0.88 18.92
CA PRO A 66 7.31 1.26 19.37
C PRO A 66 7.36 2.68 19.92
N ALA A 67 8.19 2.91 20.96
CA ALA A 67 8.24 4.18 21.67
C ALA A 67 8.50 5.38 20.74
N HIS A 68 9.42 5.23 19.78
CA HIS A 68 9.78 6.28 18.81
C HIS A 68 8.70 6.55 17.73
N LEU A 69 7.67 5.70 17.62
CA LEU A 69 6.56 5.87 16.67
C LEU A 69 5.25 6.34 17.31
N ARG A 70 5.23 6.54 18.63
CA ARG A 70 4.00 6.88 19.36
C ARG A 70 3.33 8.16 18.87
N GLU A 71 4.12 9.18 18.61
CA GLU A 71 3.63 10.47 18.12
C GLU A 71 3.03 10.34 16.71
N THR A 72 3.71 9.65 15.80
CA THR A 72 3.22 9.38 14.44
C THR A 72 1.95 8.51 14.46
N ALA A 73 1.90 7.54 15.35
CA ALA A 73 0.70 6.71 15.53
C ALA A 73 -0.47 7.51 16.11
N ALA A 74 -0.22 8.44 17.04
CA ALA A 74 -1.25 9.33 17.57
C ALA A 74 -1.80 10.24 16.48
N LEU A 75 -0.95 10.90 15.70
CA LEU A 75 -1.36 11.71 14.55
C LEU A 75 -2.20 10.89 13.54
N THR A 76 -1.77 9.66 13.25
CA THR A 76 -2.50 8.78 12.33
C THR A 76 -3.87 8.39 12.91
N ARG A 77 -3.97 8.19 14.21
CA ARG A 77 -5.23 7.92 14.91
C ARG A 77 -6.19 9.10 14.79
N ASP A 78 -5.69 10.33 15.00
CA ASP A 78 -6.49 11.55 14.89
C ASP A 78 -7.00 11.73 13.45
N ILE A 79 -6.15 11.53 12.43
CA ILE A 79 -6.55 11.57 11.02
C ILE A 79 -7.63 10.53 10.71
N LEU A 80 -7.49 9.29 11.21
CA LEU A 80 -8.49 8.25 11.01
C LEU A 80 -9.82 8.59 11.71
N GLY A 81 -9.76 9.29 12.84
CA GLY A 81 -10.95 9.75 13.57
C GLY A 81 -11.72 10.85 12.84
N ASP A 82 -11.06 11.64 11.99
CA ASP A 82 -11.62 12.78 11.26
C ASP A 82 -12.02 12.48 9.81
N VAL A 83 -11.83 11.25 9.32
CA VAL A 83 -12.21 10.91 7.95
C VAL A 83 -13.71 10.89 7.74
N ASN A 84 -14.17 11.22 6.52
CA ASN A 84 -15.54 10.93 6.14
C ASN A 84 -15.81 9.41 6.20
N ALA A 85 -16.57 8.96 7.18
CA ALA A 85 -16.76 7.53 7.48
C ALA A 85 -17.34 6.75 6.30
N GLN A 86 -18.32 7.32 5.59
CA GLN A 86 -18.94 6.67 4.43
C GLN A 86 -17.96 6.56 3.25
N GLY A 87 -17.21 7.63 2.97
CA GLY A 87 -16.17 7.65 1.94
C GLY A 87 -15.07 6.64 2.23
N TYR A 88 -14.61 6.58 3.49
CA TYR A 88 -13.60 5.63 3.92
C TYR A 88 -14.08 4.17 3.77
N ALA A 89 -15.29 3.86 4.23
CA ALA A 89 -15.87 2.52 4.12
C ALA A 89 -16.02 2.08 2.64
N ARG A 90 -16.47 2.98 1.76
CA ARG A 90 -16.58 2.71 0.31
C ARG A 90 -15.21 2.44 -0.31
N ALA A 91 -14.23 3.30 -0.04
CA ALA A 91 -12.86 3.13 -0.53
C ALA A 91 -12.21 1.85 0.00
N TYR A 92 -12.47 1.49 1.26
CA TYR A 92 -11.97 0.25 1.84
C TYR A 92 -12.63 -0.99 1.24
N GLY A 93 -13.95 -0.95 0.97
CA GLY A 93 -14.67 -2.02 0.27
C GLY A 93 -14.10 -2.29 -1.12
N LEU A 94 -13.80 -1.24 -1.89
CA LEU A 94 -13.12 -1.36 -3.17
C LEU A 94 -11.71 -1.98 -3.00
N PHE A 95 -10.91 -1.48 -2.06
CA PHE A 95 -9.60 -2.03 -1.75
C PHE A 95 -9.64 -3.52 -1.37
N ALA A 96 -10.69 -3.94 -0.67
CA ALA A 96 -10.84 -5.32 -0.22
C ALA A 96 -11.03 -6.32 -1.37
N THR A 97 -11.51 -5.86 -2.54
CA THR A 97 -11.90 -6.71 -3.68
C THR A 97 -11.03 -6.53 -4.92
N CYS A 98 -10.18 -5.50 -4.98
CA CYS A 98 -9.43 -5.12 -6.19
C CYS A 98 -7.96 -5.56 -6.20
N ASP A 99 -7.56 -6.54 -5.41
CA ASP A 99 -6.16 -6.99 -5.31
C ASP A 99 -5.65 -7.76 -6.53
N ALA A 100 -6.53 -8.19 -7.44
CA ALA A 100 -6.16 -8.89 -8.67
C ALA A 100 -6.54 -8.13 -9.95
N VAL A 101 -7.08 -6.91 -9.84
CA VAL A 101 -7.63 -6.17 -10.98
C VAL A 101 -6.60 -5.85 -12.08
N HIS A 102 -5.33 -5.75 -11.71
CA HIS A 102 -4.23 -5.48 -12.66
C HIS A 102 -3.37 -6.71 -12.98
N ALA A 103 -3.73 -7.91 -12.49
CA ALA A 103 -2.86 -9.09 -12.56
C ALA A 103 -2.43 -9.44 -13.99
N ASP A 104 -3.38 -9.40 -14.93
CA ASP A 104 -3.14 -9.73 -16.33
C ASP A 104 -2.62 -8.54 -17.16
N GLN A 105 -2.44 -7.38 -16.54
CA GLN A 105 -2.10 -6.14 -17.24
C GLN A 105 -0.70 -5.60 -16.89
N LEU A 106 -0.04 -6.12 -15.87
CA LEU A 106 1.29 -5.63 -15.46
C LEU A 106 2.33 -5.76 -16.57
N ALA A 107 2.20 -6.75 -17.45
CA ALA A 107 3.04 -6.92 -18.64
C ALA A 107 2.88 -5.78 -19.67
N LEU A 108 1.85 -4.95 -19.56
CA LEU A 108 1.59 -3.81 -20.44
C LEU A 108 2.20 -2.49 -19.93
N LEU A 109 2.82 -2.48 -18.75
CA LEU A 109 3.47 -1.29 -18.22
C LEU A 109 4.67 -0.91 -19.10
N ALA A 110 4.57 0.23 -19.78
CA ALA A 110 5.54 0.69 -20.77
C ALA A 110 6.73 1.48 -20.16
N MET A 111 6.63 1.84 -18.88
CA MET A 111 7.61 2.66 -18.18
C MET A 111 8.31 1.87 -17.07
N PRO A 112 9.49 2.31 -16.59
CA PRO A 112 10.08 1.78 -15.37
C PRO A 112 9.08 1.83 -14.21
N ALA A 113 8.93 0.70 -13.50
CA ALA A 113 8.00 0.55 -12.38
C ALA A 113 8.73 0.04 -11.13
N LEU A 114 8.62 0.78 -10.02
CA LEU A 114 9.14 0.38 -8.72
C LEU A 114 7.99 0.00 -7.78
N PHE A 115 8.01 -1.23 -7.31
CA PHE A 115 7.11 -1.75 -6.28
C PHE A 115 7.86 -1.81 -4.96
N MET A 116 7.50 -0.94 -4.02
CA MET A 116 8.21 -0.83 -2.74
C MET A 116 7.28 -1.13 -1.58
N THR A 117 7.75 -1.91 -0.61
CA THR A 117 7.01 -2.20 0.62
C THR A 117 7.95 -2.35 1.82
N GLY A 118 7.38 -2.26 3.03
CA GLY A 118 8.09 -2.59 4.25
C GLY A 118 8.20 -4.10 4.44
N GLU A 119 9.34 -4.55 4.97
CA GLU A 119 9.60 -5.97 5.25
C GLU A 119 8.51 -6.61 6.12
N GLY A 120 8.01 -5.87 7.12
CA GLY A 120 6.99 -6.29 8.05
C GLY A 120 5.56 -5.79 7.71
N ASP A 121 5.28 -5.39 6.46
CA ASP A 121 3.92 -4.97 6.08
C ASP A 121 2.95 -6.15 6.05
N PRO A 122 1.94 -6.19 6.95
CA PRO A 122 0.99 -7.29 7.00
C PRO A 122 -0.10 -7.22 5.93
N ASN A 123 -0.21 -6.12 5.19
CA ASN A 123 -1.22 -5.94 4.15
C ASN A 123 -0.65 -6.19 2.75
N SER A 124 0.60 -5.79 2.53
CA SER A 124 1.26 -5.76 1.22
C SER A 124 2.65 -6.35 1.37
N SER A 125 2.73 -7.68 1.38
CA SER A 125 3.96 -8.40 1.68
C SER A 125 5.07 -8.17 0.65
N PRO A 126 6.35 -8.36 1.02
CA PRO A 126 7.47 -8.37 0.08
C PRO A 126 7.23 -9.26 -1.15
N ALA A 127 6.64 -10.43 -0.95
CA ALA A 127 6.33 -11.36 -2.05
C ALA A 127 5.36 -10.75 -3.08
N MET A 128 4.40 -9.94 -2.65
CA MET A 128 3.49 -9.23 -3.56
C MET A 128 4.25 -8.22 -4.43
N SER A 129 5.14 -7.41 -3.84
CA SER A 129 5.96 -6.45 -4.58
C SER A 129 6.90 -7.14 -5.56
N GLN A 130 7.53 -8.24 -5.16
CA GLN A 130 8.40 -9.05 -6.01
C GLN A 130 7.62 -9.69 -7.18
N ALA A 131 6.42 -10.22 -6.92
CA ALA A 131 5.57 -10.80 -7.95
C ALA A 131 5.13 -9.75 -9.00
N MET A 132 4.72 -8.56 -8.56
CA MET A 132 4.40 -7.47 -9.48
C MET A 132 5.60 -7.02 -10.31
N ALA A 133 6.77 -6.91 -9.69
CA ALA A 133 8.01 -6.54 -10.38
C ALA A 133 8.41 -7.57 -11.44
N ALA A 134 8.23 -8.85 -11.15
CA ALA A 134 8.54 -9.94 -12.09
C ALA A 134 7.63 -9.96 -13.33
N LEU A 135 6.40 -9.43 -13.20
CA LEU A 135 5.43 -9.37 -14.29
C LEU A 135 5.57 -8.10 -15.15
N ALA A 136 6.11 -7.03 -14.61
CA ALA A 136 6.29 -5.76 -15.31
C ALA A 136 7.59 -5.78 -16.13
N PRO A 137 7.61 -5.43 -17.44
CA PRO A 137 8.79 -5.50 -18.31
C PRO A 137 10.01 -4.74 -17.80
N GLN A 138 9.79 -3.60 -17.12
CA GLN A 138 10.82 -2.79 -16.49
C GLN A 138 10.54 -2.66 -14.99
N GLY A 139 10.07 -3.76 -14.39
CA GLY A 139 9.71 -3.83 -12.98
C GLY A 139 10.92 -4.03 -12.06
N SER A 140 10.91 -3.36 -10.93
CA SER A 140 11.84 -3.57 -9.83
C SER A 140 11.09 -3.61 -8.51
N ALA A 141 11.64 -4.34 -7.53
CA ALA A 141 11.09 -4.39 -6.18
C ALA A 141 12.14 -3.93 -5.18
N GLU A 142 11.74 -3.06 -4.24
CA GLU A 142 12.56 -2.71 -3.09
C GLU A 142 11.81 -2.98 -1.79
N ILE A 143 12.50 -3.62 -0.86
CA ILE A 143 11.98 -3.93 0.47
C ILE A 143 12.71 -3.06 1.49
N VAL A 144 11.96 -2.32 2.30
CA VAL A 144 12.52 -1.47 3.35
C VAL A 144 12.68 -2.32 4.62
N PRO A 145 13.92 -2.61 5.06
CA PRO A 145 14.15 -3.49 6.22
C PRO A 145 13.51 -2.94 7.49
N GLY A 146 12.88 -3.80 8.28
CA GLY A 146 12.26 -3.46 9.57
C GLY A 146 11.00 -2.59 9.47
N ALA A 147 10.70 -1.99 8.31
CA ALA A 147 9.57 -1.11 8.13
C ALA A 147 8.24 -1.89 7.99
N ARG A 148 7.14 -1.22 8.37
CA ARG A 148 5.78 -1.74 8.24
C ARG A 148 4.98 -0.91 7.22
N HIS A 149 3.64 -0.93 7.32
CA HIS A 149 2.77 -0.32 6.33
C HIS A 149 2.94 1.20 6.19
N MET A 150 3.23 1.90 7.28
CA MET A 150 3.37 3.36 7.27
C MET A 150 4.81 3.83 7.01
N MET A 151 5.60 3.05 6.27
CA MET A 151 7.03 3.31 6.01
C MET A 151 7.34 4.71 5.45
N ASN A 152 6.41 5.29 4.71
CA ASN A 152 6.52 6.66 4.21
C ASN A 152 6.53 7.72 5.33
N LEU A 153 6.02 7.39 6.52
CA LEU A 153 6.05 8.23 7.71
C LEU A 153 7.10 7.76 8.72
N THR A 154 7.19 6.45 8.95
CA THR A 154 8.06 5.87 9.99
C THR A 154 9.52 5.78 9.55
N ASP A 155 9.79 5.61 8.26
CA ASP A 155 11.09 5.41 7.64
C ASP A 155 11.33 6.38 6.48
N ALA A 156 10.79 7.60 6.61
CA ALA A 156 10.71 8.60 5.54
C ALA A 156 12.06 8.86 4.85
N GLN A 157 13.15 8.94 5.61
CA GLN A 157 14.48 9.16 5.05
C GLN A 157 14.90 8.02 4.11
N ALA A 158 14.72 6.78 4.56
CA ALA A 158 15.08 5.59 3.78
C ALA A 158 14.19 5.43 2.54
N VAL A 159 12.90 5.71 2.68
CA VAL A 159 11.94 5.71 1.57
C VAL A 159 12.29 6.81 0.58
N ASN A 160 12.43 8.05 1.00
CA ASN A 160 12.71 9.19 0.12
C ASN A 160 14.04 9.02 -0.64
N ALA A 161 15.08 8.48 -0.02
CA ALA A 161 16.34 8.20 -0.70
C ALA A 161 16.17 7.20 -1.86
N ARG A 162 15.33 6.17 -1.67
CA ARG A 162 15.01 5.18 -2.71
C ARG A 162 14.17 5.79 -3.83
N LEU A 163 13.15 6.58 -3.46
CA LEU A 163 12.32 7.31 -4.40
C LEU A 163 13.18 8.23 -5.28
N LEU A 164 14.04 9.02 -4.66
CA LEU A 164 14.89 9.96 -5.37
C LEU A 164 15.80 9.23 -6.37
N ARG A 165 16.46 8.14 -5.95
CA ARG A 165 17.27 7.34 -6.89
C ARG A 165 16.46 6.84 -8.08
N PHE A 166 15.26 6.34 -7.83
CA PHE A 166 14.40 5.80 -8.89
C PHE A 166 13.94 6.88 -9.87
N ILE A 167 13.53 8.06 -9.41
CA ILE A 167 13.06 9.14 -10.28
C ILE A 167 14.19 9.86 -11.03
N THR A 168 15.42 9.85 -10.50
CA THR A 168 16.57 10.50 -11.14
C THR A 168 17.44 9.53 -11.94
N ALA A 169 17.21 8.23 -11.89
CA ALA A 169 17.92 7.25 -12.72
C ALA A 169 17.82 7.63 -14.21
N ALA A 170 18.89 7.43 -14.98
CA ALA A 170 18.81 7.57 -16.43
C ALA A 170 17.78 6.56 -16.99
N ALA A 171 17.06 6.98 -18.01
CA ALA A 171 16.09 6.16 -18.70
C ALA A 171 16.79 5.13 -19.61
#